data_3a71277127b97c938d398a9af67950e9
#
_entry.id   3a71277127b97c938d398a9af67950e9
#
_cell.length_a   1.000
_cell.length_b   1.000
_cell.length_c   1.000
_cell.angle_alpha   90.00
_cell.angle_beta   90.00
_cell.angle_gamma   90.00
#
_symmetry.space_group_name_H-M   'P 1'
#
loop_
_entity.id
_entity.type
_entity.pdbx_description
1 polymer ?
#
loop_
_entity_poly.entity_id
_entity_poly.type
_entity_poly.pdbx_seq_one_letter_code
_entity_poly.pdbx_strand_id
1 'polypeptide(L)'
;MCQKKGVSLSIPVVKRVDRENSLNAYKMGHTGSFVSCTKNDYDEEFSNKHNVILLEIAVSENTPYADYQQFVTVQEYSNYDELEVLFPPFVSLEIEERDLTIADKHIKDMNGNPPVGKYLLKMGEFPDYRKMITVPGEKLLGEILSGKEEAAECLENMNSGNWDVDYQEYVEWKDNLHNYLKFIYSDMWYGVE
;
A
#
# COMPACT_ATOMS: atom_id res chain seq x y z
N MET A 1 7.86 -13.53 -5.49
CA MET A 1 8.72 -13.24 -6.65
C MET A 1 7.97 -12.26 -7.53
N CYS A 2 8.30 -10.96 -7.50
CA CYS A 2 7.67 -10.00 -8.38
C CYS A 2 8.06 -10.31 -9.82
N GLN A 3 7.11 -10.43 -10.74
CA GLN A 3 7.45 -10.69 -12.13
C GLN A 3 8.14 -9.46 -12.74
N LYS A 4 9.39 -9.62 -13.14
CA LYS A 4 10.04 -8.73 -14.10
C LYS A 4 9.49 -9.02 -15.48
N LYS A 5 8.85 -8.03 -16.09
CA LYS A 5 8.51 -7.89 -17.51
C LYS A 5 7.74 -9.03 -18.19
N GLY A 6 6.58 -8.71 -18.72
CA GLY A 6 6.06 -9.36 -19.90
C GLY A 6 4.68 -10.04 -19.80
N VAL A 7 3.98 -9.95 -18.68
CA VAL A 7 2.57 -10.34 -18.64
C VAL A 7 1.73 -9.09 -18.55
N SER A 8 1.22 -8.64 -19.68
CA SER A 8 0.15 -7.64 -19.72
C SER A 8 -0.98 -8.16 -18.86
N LEU A 9 -1.37 -7.42 -17.82
CA LEU A 9 -2.62 -7.69 -17.13
C LEU A 9 -3.74 -7.59 -18.18
N SER A 10 -4.49 -8.66 -18.33
CA SER A 10 -5.71 -8.66 -19.15
C SER A 10 -6.79 -7.75 -18.54
N ILE A 11 -6.57 -7.28 -17.30
CA ILE A 11 -7.48 -6.42 -16.54
C ILE A 11 -6.72 -5.13 -16.19
N PRO A 12 -7.06 -4.01 -16.85
CA PRO A 12 -6.36 -2.74 -16.61
C PRO A 12 -6.72 -2.07 -15.28
N VAL A 13 -7.76 -2.54 -14.61
CA VAL A 13 -8.29 -1.96 -13.37
C VAL A 13 -8.61 -3.05 -12.36
N VAL A 14 -8.07 -2.92 -11.15
CA VAL A 14 -8.43 -3.74 -9.99
C VAL A 14 -9.10 -2.86 -8.93
N LYS A 15 -9.78 -3.46 -7.96
CA LYS A 15 -10.64 -2.76 -7.02
C LYS A 15 -10.25 -3.03 -5.58
N ARG A 16 -10.53 -2.05 -4.72
CA ARG A 16 -10.35 -2.17 -3.28
C ARG A 16 -11.36 -1.31 -2.54
N VAL A 17 -11.89 -1.80 -1.44
CA VAL A 17 -12.62 -1.00 -0.45
C VAL A 17 -11.68 -0.68 0.71
N ASP A 18 -11.55 0.58 1.07
CA ASP A 18 -10.71 1.00 2.18
C ASP A 18 -11.44 1.99 3.09
N ARG A 19 -10.82 2.40 4.19
CA ARG A 19 -11.34 3.44 5.08
C ARG A 19 -10.97 4.82 4.55
N GLU A 20 -11.80 5.81 4.81
CA GLU A 20 -11.55 7.21 4.44
C GLU A 20 -10.18 7.72 4.93
N ASN A 21 -9.77 7.35 6.15
CA ASN A 21 -8.50 7.79 6.73
C ASN A 21 -7.27 7.21 5.98
N SER A 22 -7.40 6.09 5.25
CA SER A 22 -6.35 5.54 4.41
C SER A 22 -6.00 6.47 3.23
N LEU A 23 -6.88 7.39 2.88
CA LEU A 23 -6.66 8.35 1.79
C LEU A 23 -5.40 9.19 1.98
N ASN A 24 -5.08 9.54 3.22
CA ASN A 24 -3.86 10.31 3.51
C ASN A 24 -2.59 9.55 3.15
N ALA A 25 -2.58 8.22 3.32
CA ALA A 25 -1.44 7.40 2.91
C ALA A 25 -1.27 7.39 1.39
N TYR A 26 -2.36 7.30 0.64
CA TYR A 26 -2.30 7.35 -0.83
C TYR A 26 -1.88 8.73 -1.37
N LYS A 27 -2.21 9.81 -0.67
CA LYS A 27 -1.77 11.19 -1.01
C LYS A 27 -0.26 11.41 -0.87
N MET A 28 0.48 10.47 -0.28
CA MET A 28 1.94 10.53 -0.25
C MET A 28 2.60 10.28 -1.61
N GLY A 29 1.83 9.87 -2.63
CA GLY A 29 2.34 9.63 -3.99
C GLY A 29 3.03 8.28 -4.19
N HIS A 30 2.98 7.40 -3.21
CA HIS A 30 3.43 6.02 -3.29
C HIS A 30 2.66 5.12 -2.32
N THR A 31 2.70 3.81 -2.55
CA THR A 31 2.16 2.83 -1.60
C THR A 31 3.00 2.83 -0.32
N GLY A 32 2.36 3.01 0.84
CA GLY A 32 3.07 2.97 2.14
C GLY A 32 3.34 1.57 2.67
N SER A 33 2.61 0.57 2.14
CA SER A 33 2.67 -0.84 2.52
C SER A 33 2.26 -1.71 1.34
N PHE A 34 2.20 -3.02 1.53
CA PHE A 34 1.53 -3.90 0.57
C PHE A 34 0.05 -3.52 0.42
N VAL A 35 -0.41 -3.40 -0.82
CA VAL A 35 -1.79 -3.07 -1.15
C VAL A 35 -2.43 -4.25 -1.84
N SER A 36 -3.34 -4.93 -1.13
CA SER A 36 -4.15 -6.04 -1.64
C SER A 36 -5.40 -5.50 -2.33
N CYS A 37 -5.70 -6.00 -3.51
CA CYS A 37 -6.81 -5.59 -4.36
C CYS A 37 -7.46 -6.83 -4.98
N THR A 38 -8.67 -6.69 -5.47
CA THR A 38 -9.39 -7.75 -6.18
C THR A 38 -9.64 -7.40 -7.64
N LYS A 39 -9.69 -8.41 -8.51
CA LYS A 39 -10.17 -8.27 -9.89
C LYS A 39 -11.69 -8.31 -9.99
N ASN A 40 -12.37 -8.75 -8.92
CA ASN A 40 -13.81 -8.79 -8.84
C ASN A 40 -14.40 -7.39 -8.69
N ASP A 41 -15.72 -7.28 -8.87
CA ASP A 41 -16.44 -6.08 -8.49
C ASP A 41 -16.41 -5.91 -6.97
N TYR A 42 -16.75 -4.70 -6.51
CA TYR A 42 -16.91 -4.46 -5.08
C TYR A 42 -17.96 -5.39 -4.51
N ASP A 43 -17.59 -6.13 -3.46
CA ASP A 43 -18.49 -7.03 -2.78
C ASP A 43 -19.11 -6.36 -1.55
N GLU A 44 -20.36 -6.68 -1.26
CA GLU A 44 -21.06 -6.23 -0.06
C GLU A 44 -20.38 -6.73 1.23
N GLU A 45 -19.62 -7.82 1.17
CA GLU A 45 -18.87 -8.38 2.31
C GLU A 45 -17.73 -7.50 2.81
N PHE A 46 -17.27 -6.51 2.05
CA PHE A 46 -16.32 -5.50 2.54
C PHE A 46 -16.92 -4.46 3.50
N SER A 47 -18.18 -4.63 3.87
CA SER A 47 -18.92 -3.73 4.75
C SER A 47 -18.49 -3.73 6.23
N ASN A 48 -17.43 -4.44 6.62
CA ASN A 48 -16.94 -4.47 7.99
C ASN A 48 -16.12 -3.22 8.41
N LYS A 49 -16.08 -2.19 7.57
CA LYS A 49 -15.37 -0.93 7.82
C LYS A 49 -16.35 0.21 7.97
N HIS A 50 -15.96 1.25 8.75
CA HIS A 50 -16.68 2.52 8.82
C HIS A 50 -16.14 3.50 7.79
N ASN A 51 -16.97 4.42 7.31
CA ASN A 51 -16.60 5.50 6.38
C ASN A 51 -15.75 4.97 5.23
N VAL A 52 -16.32 4.07 4.44
CA VAL A 52 -15.59 3.41 3.35
C VAL A 52 -15.43 4.32 2.14
N ILE A 53 -14.30 4.18 1.47
CA ILE A 53 -14.02 4.71 0.15
C ILE A 53 -13.84 3.57 -0.84
N LEU A 54 -14.19 3.82 -2.09
CA LEU A 54 -13.99 2.90 -3.20
C LEU A 54 -12.75 3.31 -3.98
N LEU A 55 -11.88 2.35 -4.23
CA LEU A 55 -10.64 2.55 -4.98
C LEU A 55 -10.69 1.72 -6.27
N GLU A 56 -10.60 2.39 -7.40
CA GLU A 56 -10.28 1.80 -8.69
C GLU A 56 -8.77 2.00 -8.93
N ILE A 57 -8.06 0.94 -9.25
CA ILE A 57 -6.61 0.97 -9.37
C ILE A 57 -6.23 0.62 -10.80
N ALA A 58 -5.81 1.62 -11.56
CA ALA A 58 -5.29 1.45 -12.91
C ALA A 58 -3.82 1.06 -12.85
N VAL A 59 -3.46 0.00 -13.57
CA VAL A 59 -2.13 -0.61 -13.56
C VAL A 59 -1.45 -0.32 -14.89
N SER A 60 -0.23 0.21 -14.87
CA SER A 60 0.61 0.40 -16.06
C SER A 60 1.42 -0.86 -16.38
N GLU A 61 1.99 -0.93 -17.58
CA GLU A 61 2.84 -2.05 -18.01
C GLU A 61 4.08 -2.27 -17.13
N ASN A 62 4.55 -1.20 -16.50
CA ASN A 62 5.76 -1.22 -15.66
C ASN A 62 5.45 -1.31 -14.15
N THR A 63 4.17 -1.37 -13.78
CA THR A 63 3.77 -1.49 -12.38
C THR A 63 4.12 -2.87 -11.84
N PRO A 64 4.91 -2.98 -10.76
CA PRO A 64 5.16 -4.26 -10.12
C PRO A 64 3.93 -4.73 -9.35
N TYR A 65 3.56 -5.98 -9.53
CA TYR A 65 2.48 -6.62 -8.78
C TYR A 65 2.66 -8.13 -8.73
N ALA A 66 1.99 -8.77 -7.78
CA ALA A 66 1.81 -10.21 -7.75
C ALA A 66 0.33 -10.54 -8.00
N ASP A 67 0.08 -11.38 -9.00
CA ASP A 67 -1.26 -11.88 -9.32
C ASP A 67 -1.38 -13.31 -8.79
N TYR A 68 -2.15 -13.49 -7.73
CA TYR A 68 -2.25 -14.79 -7.05
C TYR A 68 -2.90 -15.89 -7.89
N GLN A 69 -3.68 -15.56 -8.90
CA GLN A 69 -4.21 -16.60 -9.84
C GLN A 69 -3.11 -17.31 -10.64
N GLN A 70 -1.96 -16.67 -10.81
CA GLN A 70 -0.81 -17.27 -11.50
C GLN A 70 0.03 -18.18 -10.59
N PHE A 71 -0.21 -18.15 -9.28
CA PHE A 71 0.47 -18.94 -8.27
C PHE A 71 -0.51 -19.92 -7.64
N VAL A 72 -0.76 -21.05 -8.33
CA VAL A 72 -1.72 -22.12 -7.93
C VAL A 72 -1.53 -22.59 -6.47
N THR A 73 -0.33 -22.46 -5.92
CA THR A 73 0.00 -22.85 -4.55
C THR A 73 -0.52 -21.89 -3.48
N VAL A 74 -0.91 -20.66 -3.83
CA VAL A 74 -1.40 -19.67 -2.86
C VAL A 74 -2.91 -19.73 -2.71
N GLN A 75 -3.64 -20.17 -3.73
CA GLN A 75 -5.08 -20.39 -3.66
C GLN A 75 -5.47 -21.41 -2.56
N GLU A 76 -4.60 -22.37 -2.25
CA GLU A 76 -4.83 -23.34 -1.18
C GLU A 76 -4.82 -22.70 0.22
N TYR A 77 -4.29 -21.50 0.36
CA TYR A 77 -4.18 -20.76 1.62
C TYR A 77 -5.16 -19.59 1.73
N SER A 78 -5.83 -19.20 0.65
CA SER A 78 -6.88 -18.18 0.68
C SER A 78 -8.21 -18.85 0.97
N ASN A 79 -8.83 -18.55 2.10
CA ASN A 79 -10.20 -18.97 2.41
C ASN A 79 -11.25 -18.22 1.58
N TYR A 80 -10.83 -17.31 0.70
CA TYR A 80 -11.67 -16.45 -0.12
C TYR A 80 -11.28 -16.60 -1.59
N ASP A 81 -12.26 -16.75 -2.46
CA ASP A 81 -12.10 -16.74 -3.92
C ASP A 81 -11.90 -15.28 -4.42
N GLU A 82 -11.05 -14.56 -3.71
CA GLU A 82 -10.67 -13.20 -4.05
C GLU A 82 -9.59 -13.29 -5.13
N LEU A 83 -9.89 -12.99 -6.35
CA LEU A 83 -8.94 -12.86 -7.46
C LEU A 83 -7.89 -11.77 -7.12
N GLU A 84 -7.07 -12.04 -6.09
CA GLU A 84 -6.23 -11.06 -5.41
C GLU A 84 -5.06 -10.63 -6.28
N VAL A 85 -4.81 -9.33 -6.29
CA VAL A 85 -3.61 -8.69 -6.83
C VAL A 85 -2.94 -7.90 -5.71
N LEU A 86 -1.66 -8.16 -5.49
CA LEU A 86 -0.87 -7.52 -4.44
C LEU A 86 0.19 -6.60 -5.03
N PHE A 87 0.14 -5.31 -4.66
CA PHE A 87 1.19 -4.35 -4.99
C PHE A 87 2.19 -4.23 -3.84
N PRO A 88 3.50 -4.18 -4.15
CA PRO A 88 4.53 -3.98 -3.12
C PRO A 88 4.47 -2.55 -2.55
N PRO A 89 5.10 -2.31 -1.40
CA PRO A 89 5.28 -0.96 -0.88
C PRO A 89 6.16 -0.12 -1.82
N PHE A 90 6.00 1.20 -1.71
CA PHE A 90 6.80 2.22 -2.41
C PHE A 90 6.65 2.27 -3.93
N VAL A 91 5.62 1.65 -4.51
CA VAL A 91 5.23 1.89 -5.91
C VAL A 91 4.67 3.30 -6.01
N SER A 92 5.12 4.05 -7.03
CA SER A 92 4.58 5.38 -7.28
C SER A 92 3.10 5.32 -7.65
N LEU A 93 2.34 6.31 -7.23
CA LEU A 93 0.92 6.42 -7.57
C LEU A 93 0.48 7.88 -7.67
N GLU A 94 -0.55 8.10 -8.48
CA GLU A 94 -1.32 9.33 -8.53
C GLU A 94 -2.75 9.03 -8.12
N ILE A 95 -3.39 9.97 -7.44
CA ILE A 95 -4.77 9.85 -6.98
C ILE A 95 -5.66 10.88 -7.67
N GLU A 96 -6.82 10.44 -8.14
CA GLU A 96 -7.82 11.27 -8.79
C GLU A 96 -9.20 10.96 -8.19
N GLU A 97 -9.90 11.99 -7.74
CA GLU A 97 -11.26 11.84 -7.23
C GLU A 97 -12.24 11.55 -8.38
N ARG A 98 -13.21 10.68 -8.10
CA ARG A 98 -14.27 10.25 -9.04
C ARG A 98 -15.64 10.42 -8.41
N ASP A 99 -16.63 10.65 -9.26
CA ASP A 99 -18.03 10.66 -8.83
C ASP A 99 -18.50 9.25 -8.48
N LEU A 100 -19.28 9.16 -7.40
CA LEU A 100 -19.99 7.95 -7.01
C LEU A 100 -21.16 7.70 -7.97
N THR A 101 -21.19 6.54 -8.58
CA THR A 101 -22.32 6.10 -9.41
C THR A 101 -23.50 5.63 -8.54
N ILE A 102 -24.64 5.38 -9.17
CA ILE A 102 -25.80 4.78 -8.49
C ILE A 102 -25.44 3.38 -7.98
N ALA A 103 -24.70 2.60 -8.76
CA ALA A 103 -24.25 1.26 -8.38
C ALA A 103 -23.33 1.30 -7.16
N ASP A 104 -22.37 2.23 -7.12
CA ASP A 104 -21.46 2.38 -5.99
C ASP A 104 -22.20 2.64 -4.66
N LYS A 105 -23.34 3.31 -4.70
CA LYS A 105 -24.16 3.61 -3.50
C LYS A 105 -24.89 2.40 -2.93
N HIS A 106 -24.89 1.25 -3.62
CA HIS A 106 -25.39 -0.01 -3.07
C HIS A 106 -24.40 -0.68 -2.12
N ILE A 107 -23.11 -0.36 -2.25
CA ILE A 107 -22.08 -0.80 -1.31
C ILE A 107 -22.33 -0.04 0.01
N LYS A 108 -22.30 -0.78 1.12
CA LYS A 108 -22.60 -0.19 2.44
C LYS A 108 -21.45 -0.43 3.39
N ASP A 109 -21.18 0.58 4.23
CA ASP A 109 -20.33 0.41 5.40
C ASP A 109 -21.04 -0.41 6.49
N MET A 110 -20.34 -0.73 7.58
CA MET A 110 -20.91 -1.52 8.67
C MET A 110 -22.09 -0.83 9.40
N ASN A 111 -22.34 0.46 9.16
CA ASN A 111 -23.50 1.21 9.67
C ASN A 111 -24.62 1.31 8.63
N GLY A 112 -24.48 0.71 7.46
CA GLY A 112 -25.44 0.81 6.36
C GLY A 112 -25.35 2.12 5.55
N ASN A 113 -24.30 2.93 5.74
CA ASN A 113 -24.09 4.16 4.97
C ASN A 113 -23.43 3.86 3.61
N PRO A 114 -23.75 4.64 2.57
CA PRO A 114 -23.03 4.54 1.31
C PRO A 114 -21.56 4.98 1.47
N PRO A 115 -20.68 4.64 0.50
CA PRO A 115 -19.31 5.12 0.49
C PRO A 115 -19.23 6.64 0.54
N VAL A 116 -18.25 7.17 1.24
CA VAL A 116 -18.03 8.61 1.39
C VAL A 116 -17.24 9.21 0.22
N GLY A 117 -16.62 8.39 -0.61
CA GLY A 117 -15.88 8.83 -1.80
C GLY A 117 -15.44 7.68 -2.70
N LYS A 118 -15.07 8.03 -3.93
CA LYS A 118 -14.49 7.12 -4.92
C LYS A 118 -13.24 7.76 -5.52
N TYR A 119 -12.20 6.97 -5.72
CA TYR A 119 -10.92 7.45 -6.22
C TYR A 119 -10.34 6.49 -7.24
N LEU A 120 -9.68 7.04 -8.25
CA LEU A 120 -8.83 6.30 -9.17
C LEU A 120 -7.38 6.47 -8.71
N LEU A 121 -6.72 5.36 -8.40
CA LEU A 121 -5.29 5.30 -8.16
C LEU A 121 -4.61 4.86 -9.47
N LYS A 122 -3.77 5.70 -10.05
CA LYS A 122 -2.95 5.36 -11.21
C LYS A 122 -1.61 4.88 -10.69
N MET A 123 -1.41 3.55 -10.72
CA MET A 123 -0.16 2.94 -10.28
C MET A 123 0.89 3.13 -11.36
N GLY A 124 2.04 3.65 -10.96
CA GLY A 124 3.19 3.85 -11.83
C GLY A 124 4.25 2.77 -11.68
N GLU A 125 5.48 3.16 -11.91
CA GLU A 125 6.65 2.31 -11.75
C GLU A 125 7.10 2.24 -10.30
N PHE A 126 7.90 1.22 -9.99
CA PHE A 126 8.70 1.23 -8.78
C PHE A 126 9.92 2.11 -9.02
N PRO A 127 10.07 3.27 -8.34
CA PRO A 127 11.20 4.16 -8.55
C PRO A 127 12.53 3.50 -8.15
N ASP A 128 13.62 3.82 -8.87
CA ASP A 128 14.96 3.45 -8.41
C ASP A 128 15.41 4.38 -7.28
N TYR A 129 14.98 4.07 -6.08
CA TYR A 129 15.27 4.88 -4.89
C TYR A 129 16.77 4.98 -4.57
N ARG A 130 17.63 4.06 -5.07
CA ARG A 130 19.08 4.15 -4.90
C ARG A 130 19.67 5.42 -5.51
N LYS A 131 18.98 5.96 -6.55
CA LYS A 131 19.37 7.23 -7.19
C LYS A 131 18.83 8.46 -6.46
N MET A 132 17.85 8.29 -5.60
CA MET A 132 17.14 9.37 -4.89
C MET A 132 17.63 9.52 -3.44
N ILE A 133 18.01 8.41 -2.82
CA ILE A 133 18.47 8.38 -1.43
C ILE A 133 19.97 8.67 -1.42
N THR A 134 20.33 9.79 -0.82
CA THR A 134 21.74 10.26 -0.76
C THR A 134 22.51 9.68 0.42
N VAL A 135 21.83 9.10 1.40
CA VAL A 135 22.44 8.50 2.59
C VAL A 135 22.78 7.04 2.29
N PRO A 136 24.01 6.59 2.53
CA PRO A 136 24.38 5.18 2.34
C PRO A 136 23.50 4.23 3.16
N GLY A 137 23.13 3.09 2.58
CA GLY A 137 22.25 2.11 3.24
C GLY A 137 22.84 1.58 4.56
N GLU A 138 24.15 1.40 4.66
CA GLU A 138 24.83 0.99 5.89
C GLU A 138 24.66 2.03 7.02
N LYS A 139 24.69 3.33 6.68
CA LYS A 139 24.48 4.40 7.66
C LYS A 139 23.02 4.40 8.12
N LEU A 140 22.05 4.28 7.22
CA LEU A 140 20.62 4.18 7.57
C LEU A 140 20.38 2.99 8.49
N LEU A 141 20.95 1.83 8.20
CA LEU A 141 20.83 0.65 9.05
C LEU A 141 21.43 0.89 10.44
N GLY A 142 22.58 1.55 10.53
CA GLY A 142 23.19 1.93 11.81
C GLY A 142 22.26 2.82 12.64
N GLU A 143 21.67 3.84 12.05
CA GLU A 143 20.73 4.75 12.72
C GLU A 143 19.45 4.03 13.17
N ILE A 144 18.91 3.12 12.35
CA ILE A 144 17.73 2.30 12.70
C ILE A 144 18.04 1.39 13.90
N LEU A 145 19.19 0.74 13.90
CA LEU A 145 19.56 -0.19 14.98
C LEU A 145 19.84 0.55 16.29
N SER A 146 20.44 1.75 16.24
CA SER A 146 20.72 2.56 17.43
C SER A 146 19.46 3.18 18.05
N GLY A 147 18.47 3.60 17.25
CA GLY A 147 17.24 4.24 17.72
C GLY A 147 16.08 3.27 17.99
N LYS A 148 16.32 1.98 17.97
CA LYS A 148 15.25 0.97 18.04
C LYS A 148 14.52 0.95 19.39
N GLU A 149 15.26 1.11 20.49
CA GLU A 149 14.70 1.04 21.85
C GLU A 149 13.83 2.27 22.14
N GLU A 150 14.31 3.45 21.78
CA GLU A 150 13.59 4.72 21.90
C GLU A 150 12.32 4.72 21.03
N ALA A 151 12.41 4.21 19.81
CA ALA A 151 11.26 4.09 18.91
C ALA A 151 10.20 3.13 19.46
N ALA A 152 10.60 2.03 20.11
CA ALA A 152 9.69 1.09 20.73
C ALA A 152 8.98 1.71 21.94
N GLU A 153 9.68 2.46 22.78
CA GLU A 153 9.11 3.19 23.91
C GLU A 153 8.09 4.25 23.45
N CYS A 154 8.42 5.00 22.40
CA CYS A 154 7.47 5.94 21.78
C CYS A 154 6.19 5.26 21.32
N LEU A 155 6.30 4.08 20.67
CA LEU A 155 5.12 3.31 20.21
C LEU A 155 4.27 2.82 21.38
N GLU A 156 4.87 2.35 22.47
CA GLU A 156 4.14 1.93 23.67
C GLU A 156 3.38 3.11 24.30
N ASN A 157 4.01 4.28 24.38
CA ASN A 157 3.37 5.50 24.86
C ASN A 157 2.18 5.91 23.99
N MET A 158 2.32 5.87 22.65
CA MET A 158 1.21 6.15 21.73
C MET A 158 0.04 5.17 21.93
N ASN A 159 0.33 3.89 22.08
CA ASN A 159 -0.69 2.85 22.26
C ASN A 159 -1.41 2.96 23.61
N SER A 160 -0.73 3.44 24.64
CA SER A 160 -1.31 3.69 25.98
C SER A 160 -2.06 5.02 26.09
N GLY A 161 -2.06 5.84 25.02
CA GLY A 161 -2.72 7.16 25.02
C GLY A 161 -1.93 8.26 25.73
N ASN A 162 -0.67 8.03 26.02
CA ASN A 162 0.24 9.04 26.55
C ASN A 162 0.82 9.88 25.40
N TRP A 163 0.30 11.10 25.23
CA TRP A 163 0.66 12.00 24.14
C TRP A 163 1.63 13.13 24.56
N ASP A 164 2.11 13.13 25.83
CA ASP A 164 3.06 14.11 26.35
C ASP A 164 4.52 13.76 26.04
N VAL A 165 4.78 12.86 25.10
CA VAL A 165 6.12 12.42 24.70
C VAL A 165 6.52 13.14 23.42
N ASP A 166 7.80 13.51 23.31
CA ASP A 166 8.36 14.00 22.04
C ASP A 166 8.49 12.84 21.05
N TYR A 167 7.66 12.88 20.00
CA TYR A 167 7.67 11.86 18.96
C TYR A 167 8.65 12.15 17.82
N GLN A 168 9.47 13.19 17.91
CA GLN A 168 10.39 13.56 16.84
C GLN A 168 11.38 12.42 16.53
N GLU A 169 11.94 11.81 17.56
CA GLU A 169 12.88 10.69 17.44
C GLU A 169 12.24 9.47 16.76
N TYR A 170 10.97 9.17 17.12
CA TYR A 170 10.22 8.11 16.45
C TYR A 170 9.97 8.42 14.96
N VAL A 171 9.64 9.66 14.63
CA VAL A 171 9.42 10.08 13.23
C VAL A 171 10.71 9.94 12.42
N GLU A 172 11.84 10.40 12.96
CA GLU A 172 13.14 10.28 12.31
C GLU A 172 13.57 8.81 12.12
N TRP A 173 13.40 8.00 13.16
CA TRP A 173 13.65 6.56 13.06
C TRP A 173 12.79 5.90 11.99
N LYS A 174 11.51 6.20 11.94
CA LYS A 174 10.57 5.69 10.94
C LYS A 174 10.96 6.12 9.52
N ASP A 175 11.37 7.35 9.34
CA ASP A 175 11.81 7.87 8.03
C ASP A 175 13.10 7.19 7.57
N ASN A 176 14.06 6.96 8.46
CA ASN A 176 15.25 6.18 8.20
C ASN A 176 14.92 4.73 7.81
N LEU A 177 14.00 4.09 8.53
CA LEU A 177 13.50 2.75 8.20
C LEU A 177 12.85 2.72 6.81
N HIS A 178 11.99 3.68 6.49
CA HIS A 178 11.35 3.77 5.17
C HIS A 178 12.38 3.97 4.05
N ASN A 179 13.37 4.84 4.26
CA ASN A 179 14.44 5.07 3.28
C ASN A 179 15.31 3.83 3.09
N TYR A 180 15.64 3.12 4.17
CA TYR A 180 16.37 1.86 4.09
C TYR A 180 15.57 0.79 3.34
N LEU A 181 14.28 0.63 3.62
CA LEU A 181 13.41 -0.30 2.91
C LEU A 181 13.29 0.05 1.42
N LYS A 182 13.12 1.32 1.07
CA LYS A 182 13.14 1.79 -0.32
C LYS A 182 14.43 1.41 -1.03
N PHE A 183 15.58 1.57 -0.34
CA PHE A 183 16.88 1.18 -0.88
C PHE A 183 16.96 -0.33 -1.14
N ILE A 184 16.60 -1.16 -0.16
CA ILE A 184 16.62 -2.64 -0.29
C ILE A 184 15.65 -3.11 -1.39
N TYR A 185 14.43 -2.58 -1.44
CA TYR A 185 13.48 -2.96 -2.50
C TYR A 185 13.99 -2.55 -3.89
N SER A 186 14.63 -1.38 -4.01
CA SER A 186 15.23 -0.95 -5.27
C SER A 186 16.40 -1.86 -5.68
N ASP A 187 17.22 -2.29 -4.73
CA ASP A 187 18.32 -3.22 -5.00
C ASP A 187 17.81 -4.58 -5.43
N MET A 188 16.75 -5.09 -4.77
CA MET A 188 16.09 -6.33 -5.18
C MET A 188 15.43 -6.22 -6.56
N TRP A 189 14.93 -5.05 -6.94
CA TRP A 189 14.22 -4.85 -8.19
C TRP A 189 15.14 -4.59 -9.38
N TYR A 190 16.18 -3.78 -9.18
CA TYR A 190 17.10 -3.33 -10.23
C TYR A 190 18.50 -3.96 -10.15
N GLY A 191 18.85 -4.58 -9.03
CA GLY A 191 20.19 -5.11 -8.76
C GLY A 191 20.51 -6.46 -9.41
N VAL A 192 19.52 -7.08 -10.08
CA VAL A 192 19.74 -8.36 -10.81
C VAL A 192 19.93 -8.04 -12.28
N GLU A 193 21.17 -7.73 -12.67
CA GLU A 193 21.64 -7.84 -14.06
C GLU A 193 22.23 -9.24 -14.30
#